data_3db02de4749e720d5fb190d0346bb8aa
#
_entry.id   3db02de4749e720d5fb190d0346bb8aa
#
_cell.length_a   1.000
_cell.length_b   1.000
_cell.length_c   1.000
_cell.angle_alpha   90.00
_cell.angle_beta   90.00
_cell.angle_gamma   90.00
#
_symmetry.space_group_name_H-M   'P 1'
#
loop_
_entity.id
_entity.type
_entity.pdbx_description
1 polymer ?
#
loop_
_entity_poly.entity_id
_entity_poly.type
_entity_poly.pdbx_seq_one_letter_code
_entity_poly.pdbx_strand_id
1 'polypeptide(L)'
;LLPELKLASVNKFEMSQLVPNAMDDELVEGLVSFVAAAAKYGACGTKANVTGLSEKVARSVGDWLRERLAAHLDDEVAIEVRLRAVYREWKKTAVDLIATDAIAAAFSFGLYTTIPPDVRVRWQTPQEGCCGSVCHDNALAGTRSKGQEFPSGHQFPPVGRGCRSLVVPAAQ
;
A
#
# COMPACT_ATOMS: atom_id res chain seq x y z
N LEU A 1 -11.25 22.13 5.70
CA LEU A 1 -11.77 21.51 4.44
C LEU A 1 -13.30 21.52 4.38
N LEU A 2 -14.05 21.19 5.43
CA LEU A 2 -15.52 21.16 5.42
C LEU A 2 -16.24 22.54 5.37
N PRO A 3 -15.71 23.64 5.95
CA PRO A 3 -16.33 24.97 5.86
C PRO A 3 -16.25 25.59 4.46
N GLU A 4 -15.18 25.33 3.71
CA GLU A 4 -14.96 25.90 2.37
C GLU A 4 -15.82 25.20 1.30
N LEU A 5 -16.16 23.93 1.50
CA LEU A 5 -17.03 23.17 0.61
C LEU A 5 -18.51 23.63 0.63
N LYS A 6 -18.93 24.39 1.65
CA LYS A 6 -20.30 24.91 1.75
C LYS A 6 -20.60 26.09 0.81
N LEU A 7 -19.60 26.75 0.26
CA LEU A 7 -19.72 27.99 -0.52
C LEU A 7 -19.59 27.80 -2.03
N ALA A 8 -19.20 26.63 -2.51
CA ALA A 8 -19.03 26.39 -3.93
C ALA A 8 -20.24 25.67 -4.53
N SER A 9 -20.87 26.33 -5.47
CA SER A 9 -21.95 25.75 -6.27
C SER A 9 -21.47 24.52 -7.02
N VAL A 10 -22.22 23.47 -6.90
CA VAL A 10 -22.04 22.07 -7.14
C VAL A 10 -21.46 21.59 -8.49
N ASN A 11 -21.03 22.44 -9.42
CA ASN A 11 -20.92 22.02 -10.81
C ASN A 11 -19.52 21.78 -11.39
N LYS A 12 -18.43 21.95 -10.69
CA LYS A 12 -17.08 21.56 -11.19
C LYS A 12 -16.03 21.56 -10.09
N PHE A 13 -16.07 20.61 -9.15
CA PHE A 13 -14.91 20.33 -8.34
C PHE A 13 -13.93 19.47 -9.13
N GLU A 14 -12.74 19.98 -9.36
CA GLU A 14 -11.64 19.12 -9.80
C GLU A 14 -11.19 18.23 -8.63
N MET A 15 -10.92 16.96 -8.91
CA MET A 15 -10.47 15.99 -7.90
C MET A 15 -9.23 16.46 -7.13
N SER A 16 -8.36 17.23 -7.79
CA SER A 16 -7.18 17.88 -7.21
C SER A 16 -7.49 18.86 -6.07
N GLN A 17 -8.71 19.43 -6.05
CA GLN A 17 -9.16 20.32 -4.98
C GLN A 17 -9.69 19.53 -3.78
N LEU A 18 -10.29 18.37 -4.01
CA LEU A 18 -10.84 17.51 -2.96
C LEU A 18 -9.76 16.68 -2.25
N VAL A 19 -8.78 16.19 -3.00
CA VAL A 19 -7.64 15.40 -2.49
C VAL A 19 -6.37 15.96 -3.15
N PRO A 20 -5.82 17.06 -2.62
CA PRO A 20 -4.63 17.68 -3.19
C PRO A 20 -3.40 16.75 -3.05
N ASN A 21 -2.49 16.83 -4.03
CA ASN A 21 -1.24 16.05 -4.00
C ASN A 21 -0.35 16.38 -2.78
N ALA A 22 -0.45 17.60 -2.26
CA ALA A 22 0.23 17.99 -1.02
C ALA A 22 -0.13 17.12 0.19
N MET A 23 -1.33 16.51 0.20
CA MET A 23 -1.71 15.53 1.21
C MET A 23 -0.81 14.28 1.17
N ASP A 24 -0.33 13.88 0.00
CA ASP A 24 0.55 12.73 -0.13
C ASP A 24 1.89 13.01 0.56
N ASP A 25 2.41 14.23 0.48
CA ASP A 25 3.68 14.64 1.12
C ASP A 25 3.55 14.65 2.66
N GLU A 26 2.44 15.16 3.19
CA GLU A 26 2.14 15.11 4.63
C GLU A 26 2.00 13.66 5.13
N LEU A 27 1.39 12.79 4.34
CA LEU A 27 1.29 11.36 4.66
C LEU A 27 2.65 10.68 4.64
N VAL A 28 3.51 11.01 3.67
CA VAL A 28 4.90 10.50 3.63
C VAL A 28 5.62 10.84 4.92
N GLU A 29 5.61 12.11 5.33
CA GLU A 29 6.28 12.57 6.54
C GLU A 29 5.76 11.84 7.79
N GLY A 30 4.44 11.71 7.92
CA GLY A 30 3.81 10.99 9.03
C GLY A 30 4.11 9.49 9.07
N LEU A 31 4.29 8.84 7.91
CA LEU A 31 4.48 7.39 7.81
C LEU A 31 5.94 6.94 7.90
N VAL A 32 6.91 7.80 7.61
CA VAL A 32 8.34 7.43 7.52
C VAL A 32 8.83 6.68 8.75
N SER A 33 8.50 7.15 9.96
CA SER A 33 8.96 6.52 11.20
C SER A 33 8.39 5.12 11.41
N PHE A 34 7.12 4.92 11.09
CA PHE A 34 6.43 3.62 11.23
C PHE A 34 6.92 2.62 10.18
N VAL A 35 7.05 3.06 8.94
CA VAL A 35 7.59 2.26 7.83
C VAL A 35 9.03 1.85 8.11
N ALA A 36 9.86 2.78 8.61
CA ALA A 36 11.24 2.50 8.98
C ALA A 36 11.34 1.50 10.14
N ALA A 37 10.48 1.60 11.16
CA ALA A 37 10.45 0.67 12.27
C ALA A 37 10.06 -0.74 11.81
N ALA A 38 9.02 -0.86 10.99
CA ALA A 38 8.57 -2.14 10.45
C ALA A 38 9.64 -2.79 9.55
N ALA A 39 10.28 -2.02 8.67
CA ALA A 39 11.35 -2.50 7.81
C ALA A 39 12.58 -2.94 8.63
N LYS A 40 12.96 -2.18 9.66
CA LYS A 40 14.02 -2.56 10.58
C LYS A 40 13.71 -3.87 11.31
N TYR A 41 12.46 -4.07 11.70
CA TYR A 41 12.04 -5.32 12.33
C TYR A 41 12.15 -6.50 11.36
N GLY A 42 11.67 -6.35 10.13
CA GLY A 42 11.84 -7.36 9.07
C GLY A 42 13.30 -7.65 8.74
N ALA A 43 14.16 -6.63 8.81
CA ALA A 43 15.60 -6.74 8.62
C ALA A 43 16.38 -7.19 9.86
N CYS A 44 15.72 -7.81 10.84
CA CYS A 44 16.36 -8.31 12.07
C CYS A 44 17.22 -7.26 12.79
N GLY A 45 16.77 -6.01 12.81
CA GLY A 45 17.46 -4.88 13.45
C GLY A 45 18.39 -4.07 12.55
N THR A 46 18.67 -4.52 11.33
CA THR A 46 19.46 -3.77 10.35
C THR A 46 18.67 -2.59 9.79
N LYS A 47 19.33 -1.45 9.61
CA LYS A 47 18.69 -0.27 9.03
C LYS A 47 18.44 -0.49 7.53
N ALA A 48 17.19 -0.36 7.09
CA ALA A 48 16.80 -0.38 5.68
C ALA A 48 16.44 1.02 5.20
N ASN A 49 16.78 1.34 3.95
CA ASN A 49 16.35 2.59 3.33
C ASN A 49 14.90 2.44 2.84
N VAL A 50 13.98 3.16 3.47
CA VAL A 50 12.53 3.06 3.24
C VAL A 50 11.92 4.28 2.53
N THR A 51 12.73 5.23 2.08
CA THR A 51 12.26 6.49 1.49
C THR A 51 11.25 6.25 0.36
N GLY A 52 11.62 5.49 -0.66
CA GLY A 52 10.70 5.19 -1.78
C GLY A 52 9.51 4.30 -1.39
N LEU A 53 9.59 3.56 -0.29
CA LEU A 53 8.50 2.73 0.21
C LEU A 53 7.43 3.61 0.90
N SER A 54 7.84 4.58 1.70
CA SER A 54 6.93 5.52 2.35
C SER A 54 6.13 6.33 1.32
N GLU A 55 6.79 6.78 0.25
CA GLU A 55 6.14 7.45 -0.88
C GLU A 55 5.11 6.55 -1.57
N LYS A 56 5.45 5.28 -1.84
CA LYS A 56 4.50 4.32 -2.45
C LYS A 56 3.28 4.10 -1.57
N VAL A 57 3.47 3.97 -0.27
CA VAL A 57 2.38 3.80 0.69
C VAL A 57 1.49 5.04 0.71
N ALA A 58 2.07 6.23 0.85
CA ALA A 58 1.32 7.49 0.88
C ALA A 58 0.49 7.69 -0.39
N ARG A 59 1.09 7.47 -1.57
CA ARG A 59 0.36 7.54 -2.85
C ARG A 59 -0.80 6.55 -2.91
N SER A 60 -0.62 5.33 -2.44
CA SER A 60 -1.70 4.33 -2.43
C SER A 60 -2.90 4.76 -1.57
N VAL A 61 -2.68 5.56 -0.52
CA VAL A 61 -3.74 6.17 0.29
C VAL A 61 -4.47 7.26 -0.50
N GLY A 62 -3.72 8.18 -1.09
CA GLY A 62 -4.26 9.27 -1.90
C GLY A 62 -5.05 8.74 -3.11
N ASP A 63 -4.50 7.77 -3.81
CA ASP A 63 -5.15 7.14 -4.96
C ASP A 63 -6.45 6.45 -4.58
N TRP A 64 -6.47 5.71 -3.45
CA TRP A 64 -7.71 5.10 -2.96
C TRP A 64 -8.81 6.15 -2.71
N LEU A 65 -8.47 7.27 -2.07
CA LEU A 65 -9.43 8.36 -1.82
C LEU A 65 -9.90 8.97 -3.14
N ARG A 66 -9.00 9.24 -4.08
CA ARG A 66 -9.32 9.80 -5.40
C ARG A 66 -10.24 8.88 -6.19
N GLU A 67 -9.92 7.59 -6.26
CA GLU A 67 -10.74 6.57 -6.94
C GLU A 67 -12.13 6.46 -6.31
N ARG A 68 -12.20 6.44 -4.97
CA ARG A 68 -13.46 6.28 -4.27
C ARG A 68 -14.36 7.50 -4.42
N LEU A 69 -13.79 8.70 -4.44
CA LEU A 69 -14.53 9.94 -4.71
C LEU A 69 -14.96 10.01 -6.17
N ALA A 70 -14.07 9.66 -7.12
CA ALA A 70 -14.37 9.67 -8.54
C ALA A 70 -15.52 8.73 -8.91
N ALA A 71 -15.58 7.55 -8.32
CA ALA A 71 -16.62 6.55 -8.56
C ALA A 71 -18.03 7.06 -8.20
N HIS A 72 -18.14 8.17 -7.49
CA HIS A 72 -19.40 8.71 -7.01
C HIS A 72 -19.71 10.12 -7.52
N LEU A 73 -18.93 10.70 -8.43
CA LEU A 73 -19.15 12.07 -8.92
C LEU A 73 -20.38 12.21 -9.83
N ASP A 74 -20.76 11.13 -10.50
CA ASP A 74 -21.85 11.14 -11.51
C ASP A 74 -23.25 10.87 -10.94
N ASP A 75 -23.38 10.65 -9.66
CA ASP A 75 -24.69 10.39 -9.05
C ASP A 75 -25.42 11.71 -8.71
N GLU A 76 -26.77 11.72 -8.68
CA GLU A 76 -27.63 12.85 -8.36
C GLU A 76 -27.61 13.28 -6.87
N VAL A 77 -26.89 12.57 -6.01
CA VAL A 77 -26.83 12.86 -4.57
C VAL A 77 -25.85 14.01 -4.28
N ALA A 78 -26.20 14.89 -3.37
CA ALA A 78 -25.36 16.01 -2.98
C ALA A 78 -23.95 15.60 -2.57
N ILE A 79 -22.93 16.24 -3.14
CA ILE A 79 -21.50 15.92 -2.94
C ILE A 79 -21.10 15.89 -1.46
N GLU A 80 -21.71 16.72 -0.60
CA GLU A 80 -21.48 16.71 0.84
C GLU A 80 -21.84 15.38 1.51
N VAL A 81 -22.97 14.78 1.11
CA VAL A 81 -23.43 13.51 1.68
C VAL A 81 -22.47 12.40 1.33
N ARG A 82 -21.93 12.44 0.12
CA ARG A 82 -20.93 11.46 -0.37
C ARG A 82 -19.59 11.61 0.28
N LEU A 83 -19.06 12.83 0.35
CA LEU A 83 -17.82 13.10 1.05
C LEU A 83 -17.89 12.58 2.49
N ARG A 84 -18.99 12.83 3.18
CA ARG A 84 -19.20 12.30 4.53
C ARG A 84 -19.25 10.77 4.58
N ALA A 85 -19.86 10.14 3.57
CA ALA A 85 -19.91 8.67 3.47
C ALA A 85 -18.54 8.07 3.21
N VAL A 86 -17.77 8.61 2.24
CA VAL A 86 -16.41 8.19 1.91
C VAL A 86 -15.48 8.37 3.10
N TYR A 87 -15.51 9.52 3.79
CA TYR A 87 -14.70 9.75 4.98
C TYR A 87 -15.07 8.84 6.15
N ARG A 88 -16.34 8.49 6.29
CA ARG A 88 -16.79 7.54 7.32
C ARG A 88 -16.29 6.13 7.02
N GLU A 89 -16.38 5.69 5.78
CA GLU A 89 -15.83 4.42 5.32
C GLU A 89 -14.31 4.37 5.52
N TRP A 90 -13.62 5.45 5.13
CA TRP A 90 -12.18 5.58 5.31
C TRP A 90 -11.78 5.41 6.77
N LYS A 91 -12.40 6.15 7.69
CA LYS A 91 -12.12 6.06 9.13
C LYS A 91 -12.41 4.69 9.74
N LYS A 92 -13.44 3.99 9.25
CA LYS A 92 -13.86 2.71 9.83
C LYS A 92 -13.09 1.51 9.32
N THR A 93 -12.67 1.53 8.06
CA THR A 93 -12.19 0.33 7.39
C THR A 93 -10.89 0.55 6.63
N ALA A 94 -10.78 1.66 5.90
CA ALA A 94 -9.66 1.86 5.00
C ALA A 94 -8.37 2.20 5.76
N VAL A 95 -8.43 2.98 6.83
CA VAL A 95 -7.24 3.38 7.61
C VAL A 95 -6.52 2.15 8.17
N ASP A 96 -7.26 1.25 8.83
CA ASP A 96 -6.67 0.05 9.42
C ASP A 96 -6.08 -0.88 8.36
N LEU A 97 -6.78 -1.04 7.24
CA LEU A 97 -6.31 -1.87 6.14
C LEU A 97 -5.04 -1.28 5.52
N ILE A 98 -5.04 0.03 5.23
CA ILE A 98 -3.89 0.73 4.65
C ILE A 98 -2.69 0.69 5.59
N ALA A 99 -2.88 0.96 6.88
CA ALA A 99 -1.83 0.88 7.88
C ALA A 99 -1.23 -0.54 7.96
N THR A 100 -2.09 -1.55 7.95
CA THR A 100 -1.66 -2.95 7.97
C THR A 100 -0.90 -3.33 6.70
N ASP A 101 -1.35 -2.87 5.53
CA ASP A 101 -0.67 -3.08 4.26
C ASP A 101 0.69 -2.38 4.21
N ALA A 102 0.77 -1.15 4.75
CA ALA A 102 2.02 -0.41 4.86
C ALA A 102 3.06 -1.13 5.72
N ILE A 103 2.63 -1.61 6.89
CA ILE A 103 3.50 -2.36 7.81
C ILE A 103 3.95 -3.67 7.17
N ALA A 104 3.03 -4.42 6.53
CA ALA A 104 3.36 -5.68 5.86
C ALA A 104 4.36 -5.46 4.70
N ALA A 105 4.16 -4.42 3.90
CA ALA A 105 5.07 -4.04 2.82
C ALA A 105 6.47 -3.69 3.35
N ALA A 106 6.52 -2.87 4.40
CA ALA A 106 7.78 -2.45 5.01
C ALA A 106 8.54 -3.62 5.63
N PHE A 107 7.84 -4.49 6.35
CA PHE A 107 8.41 -5.72 6.91
C PHE A 107 8.97 -6.63 5.81
N SER A 108 8.17 -6.89 4.77
CA SER A 108 8.58 -7.73 3.64
C SER A 108 9.80 -7.16 2.90
N PHE A 109 9.84 -5.85 2.70
CA PHE A 109 10.99 -5.16 2.13
C PHE A 109 12.24 -5.33 3.02
N GLY A 110 12.11 -5.09 4.33
CA GLY A 110 13.19 -5.28 5.29
C GLY A 110 13.75 -6.71 5.24
N LEU A 111 12.88 -7.70 5.31
CA LEU A 111 13.26 -9.11 5.22
C LEU A 111 14.00 -9.42 3.91
N TYR A 112 13.47 -8.96 2.78
CA TYR A 112 14.08 -9.17 1.47
C TYR A 112 15.50 -8.56 1.38
N THR A 113 15.73 -7.40 1.99
CA THR A 113 17.04 -6.72 1.95
C THR A 113 18.13 -7.51 2.70
N THR A 114 17.77 -8.30 3.71
CA THR A 114 18.75 -9.12 4.48
C THR A 114 19.17 -10.39 3.77
N ILE A 115 18.43 -10.84 2.77
CA ILE A 115 18.80 -12.04 2.01
C ILE A 115 20.04 -11.73 1.16
N PRO A 116 21.12 -12.53 1.24
CA PRO A 116 22.30 -12.34 0.39
C PRO A 116 21.97 -12.45 -1.11
N PRO A 117 22.72 -11.76 -2.00
CA PRO A 117 22.39 -11.70 -3.44
C PRO A 117 22.56 -13.06 -4.16
N ASP A 118 23.38 -13.94 -3.65
CA ASP A 118 23.67 -15.27 -4.18
C ASP A 118 22.67 -16.36 -3.71
N VAL A 119 21.79 -16.00 -2.77
CA VAL A 119 20.80 -16.93 -2.21
C VAL A 119 19.58 -17.01 -3.13
N ARG A 120 19.15 -18.25 -3.41
CA ARG A 120 17.87 -18.47 -4.08
C ARG A 120 16.73 -18.19 -3.12
N VAL A 121 15.67 -17.63 -3.65
CA VAL A 121 14.48 -17.22 -2.90
C VAL A 121 13.23 -17.89 -3.44
N ARG A 122 12.23 -18.03 -2.59
CA ARG A 122 10.90 -18.50 -2.97
C ARG A 122 9.82 -17.58 -2.43
N TRP A 123 8.73 -17.49 -3.15
CA TRP A 123 7.53 -16.80 -2.70
C TRP A 123 6.75 -17.72 -1.77
N GLN A 124 6.37 -17.21 -0.61
CA GLN A 124 5.60 -17.94 0.38
C GLN A 124 4.30 -17.19 0.66
N THR A 125 3.18 -17.84 0.39
CA THR A 125 1.85 -17.34 0.75
C THR A 125 1.47 -17.82 2.15
N PRO A 126 0.71 -17.05 2.92
CA PRO A 126 0.09 -17.56 4.14
C PRO A 126 -0.94 -18.63 3.80
N GLN A 127 -1.27 -19.48 4.78
CA GLN A 127 -2.29 -20.52 4.59
C GLN A 127 -3.68 -19.94 4.36
N GLU A 128 -3.97 -18.81 5.00
CA GLU A 128 -5.24 -18.07 4.88
C GLU A 128 -4.96 -16.59 4.67
N GLY A 129 -5.91 -15.88 4.01
CA GLY A 129 -5.89 -14.43 3.93
C GLY A 129 -4.91 -13.84 2.91
N CYS A 130 -4.55 -14.58 1.86
CA CYS A 130 -3.76 -14.02 0.76
C CYS A 130 -4.62 -13.22 -0.22
N CYS A 131 -4.01 -12.22 -0.87
CA CYS A 131 -4.64 -11.27 -1.79
C CYS A 131 -5.12 -11.85 -3.13
N GLY A 132 -5.01 -13.17 -3.38
CA GLY A 132 -5.58 -13.81 -4.56
C GLY A 132 -4.61 -14.67 -5.39
N SER A 133 -5.03 -15.02 -6.61
CA SER A 133 -4.33 -15.95 -7.51
C SER A 133 -2.89 -15.54 -7.84
N VAL A 134 -2.64 -14.23 -7.99
CA VAL A 134 -1.31 -13.70 -8.32
C VAL A 134 -0.22 -14.15 -7.33
N CYS A 135 -0.53 -14.17 -6.03
CA CYS A 135 0.40 -14.66 -5.02
C CYS A 135 0.60 -16.18 -5.09
N HIS A 136 -0.43 -16.93 -5.46
CA HIS A 136 -0.33 -18.37 -5.66
C HIS A 136 0.51 -18.69 -6.89
N ASP A 137 0.32 -17.96 -7.99
CA ASP A 137 1.13 -18.13 -9.20
C ASP A 137 2.62 -17.86 -8.94
N ASN A 138 2.92 -16.83 -8.15
CA ASN A 138 4.28 -16.55 -7.71
C ASN A 138 4.85 -17.71 -6.86
N ALA A 139 4.06 -18.28 -5.95
CA ALA A 139 4.49 -19.39 -5.11
C ALA A 139 4.72 -20.67 -5.95
N LEU A 140 3.86 -20.94 -6.92
CA LEU A 140 3.98 -22.08 -7.84
C LEU A 140 5.17 -21.96 -8.80
N ALA A 141 5.66 -20.75 -9.07
CA ALA A 141 6.82 -20.52 -9.93
C ALA A 141 8.13 -21.08 -9.36
N GLY A 142 8.11 -21.57 -8.14
CA GLY A 142 9.26 -22.18 -7.47
C GLY A 142 10.33 -21.17 -7.06
N THR A 143 11.60 -21.62 -7.04
CA THR A 143 12.72 -20.82 -6.59
C THR A 143 13.30 -19.94 -7.69
N ARG A 144 13.69 -18.71 -7.33
CA ARG A 144 14.34 -17.71 -8.18
C ARG A 144 15.67 -17.26 -7.58
N SER A 145 16.55 -16.70 -8.40
CA SER A 145 17.70 -15.97 -7.87
C SER A 145 17.21 -14.65 -7.27
N LYS A 146 17.82 -14.19 -6.18
CA LYS A 146 17.48 -12.87 -5.63
C LYS A 146 17.67 -11.80 -6.72
N GLY A 147 16.72 -10.88 -6.84
CA GLY A 147 16.71 -9.84 -7.89
C GLY A 147 15.96 -10.24 -9.14
N GLN A 148 15.64 -11.52 -9.37
CA GLN A 148 14.75 -11.93 -10.44
C GLN A 148 13.29 -11.71 -10.08
N GLU A 149 12.50 -11.34 -11.08
CA GLU A 149 11.06 -11.15 -10.93
C GLU A 149 10.32 -12.49 -10.93
N PHE A 150 9.27 -12.56 -10.11
CA PHE A 150 8.25 -13.59 -10.14
C PHE A 150 7.24 -13.32 -11.27
N PRO A 151 6.33 -14.25 -11.60
CA PRO A 151 5.36 -14.07 -12.68
C PRO A 151 4.54 -12.78 -12.62
N SER A 152 4.34 -12.23 -11.45
CA SER A 152 3.67 -10.93 -11.24
C SER A 152 4.49 -9.70 -11.63
N GLY A 153 5.74 -9.85 -12.07
CA GLY A 153 6.68 -8.74 -12.30
C GLY A 153 7.27 -8.13 -11.03
N HIS A 154 7.09 -8.77 -9.88
CA HIS A 154 7.61 -8.30 -8.60
C HIS A 154 8.75 -9.19 -8.12
N GLN A 155 9.77 -8.58 -7.51
CA GLN A 155 10.87 -9.29 -6.86
C GLN A 155 10.51 -9.74 -5.43
N PHE A 156 9.61 -9.00 -4.77
CA PHE A 156 9.13 -9.24 -3.41
C PHE A 156 7.73 -8.63 -3.22
N PRO A 157 6.97 -9.07 -2.19
CA PRO A 157 5.66 -8.52 -1.87
C PRO A 157 5.72 -7.05 -1.38
N PRO A 158 4.62 -6.32 -1.47
CA PRO A 158 3.30 -6.76 -1.87
C PRO A 158 3.05 -6.69 -3.38
N VAL A 159 2.19 -7.57 -3.89
CA VAL A 159 1.68 -7.48 -5.28
C VAL A 159 0.38 -6.68 -5.38
N GLY A 160 -0.25 -6.37 -4.26
CA GLY A 160 -1.50 -5.63 -4.18
C GLY A 160 -2.00 -5.51 -2.75
N ARG A 161 -3.17 -4.90 -2.60
CA ARG A 161 -3.81 -4.73 -1.30
C ARG A 161 -4.08 -6.06 -0.62
N GLY A 162 -3.93 -6.10 0.69
CA GLY A 162 -4.14 -7.29 1.50
C GLY A 162 -3.09 -8.38 1.31
N CYS A 163 -2.00 -8.11 0.57
CA CYS A 163 -0.92 -9.06 0.41
C CYS A 163 -0.21 -9.31 1.73
N ARG A 164 -0.10 -10.58 2.13
CA ARG A 164 0.59 -11.04 3.34
C ARG A 164 1.65 -12.09 3.02
N SER A 165 1.99 -12.22 1.74
CA SER A 165 3.07 -13.09 1.29
C SER A 165 4.43 -12.55 1.72
N LEU A 166 5.41 -13.43 1.72
CA LEU A 166 6.82 -13.10 1.98
C LEU A 166 7.69 -13.71 0.89
N VAL A 167 8.86 -13.17 0.70
CA VAL A 167 9.95 -13.84 -0.01
C VAL A 167 10.97 -14.28 1.01
N VAL A 168 11.28 -15.57 1.02
CA VAL A 168 12.18 -16.20 1.99
C VAL A 168 13.27 -16.95 1.26
N PRO A 169 14.43 -17.18 1.91
CA PRO A 169 15.45 -18.08 1.37
C PRO A 169 14.85 -19.45 1.05
N ALA A 170 15.19 -19.99 -0.12
CA ALA A 170 14.86 -21.37 -0.44
C ALA A 170 15.76 -22.32 0.37
N ALA A 171 15.18 -23.34 0.98
CA ALA A 171 15.98 -24.42 1.55
C ALA A 171 16.83 -25.05 0.46
N GLN A 172 18.09 -25.34 0.79
CA GLN A 172 18.99 -26.09 -0.07
C GLN A 172 18.55 -27.54 -0.17
#